data_9c653a277046ec7dd75a712761f53dd1
#
_entry.id   9c653a277046ec7dd75a712761f53dd1
#
_cell.length_a   1.000
_cell.length_b   1.000
_cell.length_c   1.000
_cell.angle_alpha   90.00
_cell.angle_beta   90.00
_cell.angle_gamma   90.00
#
_symmetry.space_group_name_H-M   'P 1'
#
loop_
_entity.id
_entity.type
_entity.pdbx_description
1 polymer ?
#
loop_
_entity_poly.entity_id
_entity_poly.type
_entity_poly.pdbx_seq_one_letter_code
_entity_poly.pdbx_strand_id
1 'polypeptide(L)'
;MNSRYNKSALFLPVLTLALLCACNKKTDTPAGGGAPPPMPVGVMAVAPEQVAIVTELPGRLEATRIAEVRARVAGIIQKRVFVEGSDVRAGQLLYQIDPAPFQAAANSAEAVVARAEANLGLANTKLNRYRVLVESNAISKQEFDDLQSAQKLAAADVVSARAALDVAKLNLSYAAVSAPISGRIGRALVTEGALVGQGDATQLALIQQLDPMYVTLSQSSVELRRLQQTLSQSNNGKVKAKLQLLLEDGKVYDHPGHLLFSDVTVDPSSGSVTIRAEFPNPKNILLPGTYVRVRLEQGVRSGTFTVPQQAVMRTPDGSLVMTVNAEGKVTPRPVKTDGAYGTNWIISQGLKEGDTIIVEGLQKAKPGATVKPTPWQKPDAAPAPSATPPAPNAAPNA
;
A
#
# COMPACT_ATOMS: atom_id res chain seq x y z
N MET A 1 -33.38 -57.62 10.04
CA MET A 1 -34.32 -58.28 9.10
C MET A 1 -33.52 -58.70 7.89
N ASN A 2 -33.38 -60.00 7.79
CA ASN A 2 -33.17 -60.87 6.62
C ASN A 2 -31.97 -60.58 5.69
N SER A 3 -30.96 -61.46 5.78
CA SER A 3 -30.91 -62.89 5.32
C SER A 3 -30.71 -62.97 3.81
N ARG A 4 -29.68 -63.58 3.26
CA ARG A 4 -29.32 -65.00 3.08
C ARG A 4 -28.05 -65.01 2.18
N TYR A 5 -26.99 -65.69 2.58
CA TYR A 5 -26.58 -67.03 2.21
C TYR A 5 -26.73 -67.39 0.72
N ASN A 6 -25.63 -67.72 0.07
CA ASN A 6 -25.47 -69.02 -0.50
C ASN A 6 -24.02 -69.44 -0.78
N LYS A 7 -23.75 -70.68 -0.36
CA LYS A 7 -22.55 -71.48 -0.56
C LYS A 7 -22.68 -72.28 -1.86
N SER A 8 -21.61 -72.74 -2.37
CA SER A 8 -21.37 -74.10 -2.98
C SER A 8 -20.30 -73.94 -4.06
N ALA A 9 -19.26 -74.60 -4.11
CA ALA A 9 -18.77 -75.96 -3.90
C ALA A 9 -17.79 -76.18 -5.09
N LEU A 10 -16.56 -76.52 -4.74
CA LEU A 10 -15.92 -77.79 -5.00
C LEU A 10 -15.93 -78.34 -6.46
N PHE A 11 -14.75 -78.44 -7.07
CA PHE A 11 -14.29 -79.73 -7.65
C PHE A 11 -12.84 -79.64 -8.10
N LEU A 12 -12.04 -80.59 -7.55
CA LEU A 12 -10.71 -81.05 -8.01
C LEU A 12 -10.96 -82.09 -9.13
N PRO A 13 -10.07 -82.39 -10.10
CA PRO A 13 -8.97 -83.32 -9.88
C PRO A 13 -7.68 -82.97 -10.67
N VAL A 14 -6.49 -83.13 -10.15
CA VAL A 14 -5.57 -84.31 -10.14
C VAL A 14 -5.20 -84.90 -11.52
N LEU A 15 -3.88 -84.95 -11.73
CA LEU A 15 -3.14 -85.88 -12.56
C LEU A 15 -2.76 -85.38 -13.97
N THR A 16 -1.48 -85.12 -14.19
CA THR A 16 -0.55 -86.00 -14.92
C THR A 16 0.90 -85.61 -14.75
N LEU A 17 1.61 -86.53 -14.22
CA LEU A 17 3.07 -86.68 -14.10
C LEU A 17 3.60 -87.18 -15.44
N ALA A 18 4.66 -86.68 -15.97
CA ALA A 18 5.76 -87.45 -16.55
C ALA A 18 6.82 -86.59 -17.25
N LEU A 19 8.02 -86.78 -16.78
CA LEU A 19 9.34 -86.91 -17.49
C LEU A 19 9.71 -85.85 -18.59
N LEU A 20 10.83 -85.18 -18.32
CA LEU A 20 12.07 -85.54 -19.03
C LEU A 20 13.28 -84.82 -18.43
N CYS A 21 14.22 -85.62 -18.01
CA CYS A 21 15.61 -85.26 -17.61
C CYS A 21 16.40 -84.65 -18.77
N ALA A 22 17.45 -83.92 -18.37
CA ALA A 22 18.69 -83.63 -19.02
C ALA A 22 18.86 -82.24 -19.59
N CYS A 23 19.62 -81.41 -18.93
CA CYS A 23 20.99 -81.07 -19.30
C CYS A 23 21.61 -80.15 -18.26
N ASN A 24 22.46 -80.76 -17.44
CA ASN A 24 23.38 -80.04 -16.56
C ASN A 24 24.44 -79.37 -17.42
N LYS A 25 24.35 -78.02 -17.52
CA LYS A 25 25.47 -77.20 -18.04
C LYS A 25 25.85 -76.27 -16.92
N LYS A 26 26.94 -76.63 -16.23
CA LYS A 26 27.67 -75.73 -15.36
C LYS A 26 27.98 -74.46 -16.15
N THR A 27 27.35 -73.36 -15.86
CA THR A 27 27.76 -72.06 -16.25
C THR A 27 28.55 -71.45 -15.12
N ASP A 28 29.83 -71.34 -15.33
CA ASP A 28 30.76 -70.61 -14.49
C ASP A 28 30.17 -69.20 -14.21
N THR A 29 29.97 -68.93 -12.97
CA THR A 29 29.66 -67.59 -12.48
C THR A 29 30.92 -66.72 -12.60
N PRO A 30 30.92 -65.67 -13.41
CA PRO A 30 32.00 -64.71 -13.33
C PRO A 30 31.86 -63.97 -12.00
N ALA A 31 32.70 -64.25 -11.06
CA ALA A 31 32.94 -63.39 -9.91
C ALA A 31 33.63 -62.12 -10.44
N GLY A 32 32.83 -61.06 -10.54
CA GLY A 32 33.30 -59.76 -10.97
C GLY A 32 32.19 -58.74 -10.78
N GLY A 33 31.73 -58.54 -9.52
CA GLY A 33 30.91 -57.40 -9.14
C GLY A 33 31.74 -56.14 -9.22
N GLY A 34 32.05 -55.69 -10.43
CA GLY A 34 32.56 -54.33 -10.60
C GLY A 34 31.49 -53.34 -10.14
N ALA A 35 31.81 -52.50 -9.19
CA ALA A 35 30.93 -51.41 -8.82
C ALA A 35 30.46 -50.71 -10.10
N PRO A 36 29.16 -50.40 -10.22
CA PRO A 36 28.65 -49.71 -11.39
C PRO A 36 29.47 -48.45 -11.63
N PRO A 37 29.78 -48.11 -12.88
CA PRO A 37 30.64 -46.99 -13.22
C PRO A 37 30.05 -45.71 -12.56
N PRO A 38 30.91 -44.84 -11.98
CA PRO A 38 30.44 -43.64 -11.26
C PRO A 38 29.63 -42.75 -12.24
N MET A 39 28.40 -42.48 -11.87
CA MET A 39 27.47 -41.68 -12.70
C MET A 39 27.86 -40.20 -12.64
N PRO A 40 27.83 -39.49 -13.78
CA PRO A 40 28.09 -38.06 -13.78
C PRO A 40 26.95 -37.29 -13.07
N VAL A 41 27.31 -36.34 -12.19
CA VAL A 41 26.38 -35.44 -11.50
C VAL A 41 26.92 -34.02 -11.58
N GLY A 42 26.01 -33.06 -11.80
CA GLY A 42 26.35 -31.62 -11.77
C GLY A 42 26.52 -31.15 -10.36
N VAL A 43 27.69 -30.61 -10.01
CA VAL A 43 28.01 -30.15 -8.66
C VAL A 43 28.39 -28.68 -8.63
N MET A 44 28.12 -28.02 -7.50
CA MET A 44 28.49 -26.65 -7.23
C MET A 44 29.17 -26.55 -5.86
N ALA A 45 30.32 -25.87 -5.79
CA ALA A 45 30.93 -25.51 -4.53
C ALA A 45 30.18 -24.33 -3.90
N VAL A 46 29.85 -24.43 -2.62
CA VAL A 46 29.15 -23.34 -1.92
C VAL A 46 30.15 -22.42 -1.24
N ALA A 47 29.92 -21.13 -1.40
CA ALA A 47 30.64 -20.08 -0.72
C ALA A 47 29.65 -19.22 0.08
N PRO A 48 30.08 -18.65 1.21
CA PRO A 48 29.24 -17.73 1.97
C PRO A 48 29.03 -16.44 1.18
N GLU A 49 27.77 -16.05 1.02
CA GLU A 49 27.37 -14.83 0.34
C GLU A 49 26.68 -13.86 1.31
N GLN A 50 26.73 -12.58 0.95
CA GLN A 50 25.94 -11.57 1.60
C GLN A 50 24.61 -11.45 0.86
N VAL A 51 23.53 -11.85 1.51
CA VAL A 51 22.20 -11.82 0.91
C VAL A 51 21.38 -10.72 1.55
N ALA A 52 20.88 -9.78 0.73
CA ALA A 52 19.93 -8.80 1.19
C ALA A 52 18.57 -9.50 1.44
N ILE A 53 18.09 -9.39 2.68
CA ILE A 53 16.76 -9.89 3.03
C ILE A 53 15.76 -8.83 2.61
N VAL A 54 14.96 -9.16 1.61
CA VAL A 54 13.93 -8.29 1.06
C VAL A 54 12.58 -8.89 1.34
N THR A 55 11.68 -8.10 1.92
CA THR A 55 10.27 -8.48 2.09
C THR A 55 9.42 -7.62 1.18
N GLU A 56 8.56 -8.25 0.38
CA GLU A 56 7.57 -7.55 -0.44
C GLU A 56 6.23 -7.52 0.29
N LEU A 57 5.70 -6.30 0.45
CA LEU A 57 4.45 -6.02 1.14
C LEU A 57 3.44 -5.50 0.12
N PRO A 58 2.26 -6.11 0.00
CA PRO A 58 1.21 -5.58 -0.86
C PRO A 58 0.61 -4.31 -0.25
N GLY A 59 0.23 -3.35 -1.09
CA GLY A 59 -0.36 -2.10 -0.64
C GLY A 59 -1.18 -1.39 -1.71
N ARG A 60 -1.82 -0.29 -1.30
CA ARG A 60 -2.55 0.63 -2.16
C ARG A 60 -2.04 2.04 -1.99
N LEU A 61 -1.97 2.75 -3.10
CA LEU A 61 -1.67 4.17 -3.13
C LEU A 61 -2.89 4.98 -2.67
N GLU A 62 -2.64 5.96 -1.82
CA GLU A 62 -3.64 6.91 -1.31
C GLU A 62 -3.10 8.32 -1.43
N ALA A 63 -4.00 9.26 -1.73
CA ALA A 63 -3.64 10.67 -1.69
C ALA A 63 -3.31 11.10 -0.26
N THR A 64 -2.30 11.94 -0.09
CA THR A 64 -1.90 12.44 1.23
C THR A 64 -3.00 13.24 1.89
N ARG A 65 -3.75 14.02 1.12
CA ARG A 65 -4.89 14.80 1.57
C ARG A 65 -6.00 14.73 0.53
N ILE A 66 -7.22 14.58 1.02
CA ILE A 66 -8.43 14.57 0.20
C ILE A 66 -9.34 15.65 0.76
N ALA A 67 -9.84 16.53 -0.09
CA ALA A 67 -10.79 17.55 0.29
C ALA A 67 -12.02 17.51 -0.62
N GLU A 68 -13.17 17.27 -0.01
CA GLU A 68 -14.44 17.42 -0.67
C GLU A 68 -14.84 18.90 -0.66
N VAL A 69 -14.97 19.47 -1.85
CA VAL A 69 -15.48 20.83 -2.02
C VAL A 69 -16.99 20.76 -1.96
N ARG A 70 -17.61 21.39 -0.94
CA ARG A 70 -19.06 21.38 -0.72
C ARG A 70 -19.60 22.79 -0.67
N ALA A 71 -20.83 22.98 -1.16
CA ALA A 71 -21.54 24.24 -1.04
C ALA A 71 -21.90 24.51 0.43
N ARG A 72 -21.59 25.72 0.93
CA ARG A 72 -21.88 26.16 2.30
C ARG A 72 -23.15 27.02 2.40
N VAL A 73 -23.59 27.54 1.26
CA VAL A 73 -24.81 28.35 1.12
C VAL A 73 -25.66 27.80 0.00
N ALA A 74 -26.97 27.97 0.09
CA ALA A 74 -27.90 27.54 -0.95
C ALA A 74 -27.99 28.60 -2.05
N GLY A 75 -27.91 28.15 -3.31
CA GLY A 75 -28.03 29.05 -4.45
C GLY A 75 -27.74 28.35 -5.76
N ILE A 76 -27.87 29.11 -6.87
CA ILE A 76 -27.64 28.59 -8.23
C ILE A 76 -26.16 28.81 -8.57
N ILE A 77 -25.50 27.80 -9.13
CA ILE A 77 -24.15 27.92 -9.68
C ILE A 77 -24.20 28.78 -10.93
N GLN A 78 -23.59 29.95 -10.90
CA GLN A 78 -23.46 30.84 -12.06
C GLN A 78 -22.33 30.44 -12.97
N LYS A 79 -21.16 30.06 -12.38
CA LYS A 79 -19.96 29.82 -13.17
C LYS A 79 -19.05 28.81 -12.48
N ARG A 80 -18.42 27.96 -13.29
CA ARG A 80 -17.26 27.14 -12.94
C ARG A 80 -15.99 27.78 -13.51
N VAL A 81 -14.97 27.95 -12.69
CA VAL A 81 -13.75 28.74 -13.07
C VAL A 81 -12.53 27.85 -13.26
N PHE A 82 -12.59 26.56 -12.93
CA PHE A 82 -11.48 25.61 -13.08
C PHE A 82 -11.68 24.67 -14.28
N VAL A 83 -10.56 24.09 -14.73
CA VAL A 83 -10.55 23.01 -15.71
C VAL A 83 -10.46 21.68 -14.94
N GLU A 84 -11.31 20.72 -15.31
CA GLU A 84 -11.32 19.37 -14.70
C GLU A 84 -9.98 18.67 -14.92
N GLY A 85 -9.48 17.98 -13.88
CA GLY A 85 -8.18 17.31 -13.92
C GLY A 85 -6.97 18.25 -13.83
N SER A 86 -7.17 19.57 -13.69
CA SER A 86 -6.07 20.53 -13.51
C SER A 86 -5.58 20.58 -12.06
N ASP A 87 -4.39 21.14 -11.87
CA ASP A 87 -3.87 21.44 -10.55
C ASP A 87 -4.40 22.80 -10.06
N VAL A 88 -4.91 22.82 -8.83
CA VAL A 88 -5.46 24.01 -8.17
C VAL A 88 -4.67 24.35 -6.92
N ARG A 89 -4.65 25.64 -6.54
CA ARG A 89 -4.02 26.13 -5.32
C ARG A 89 -5.04 26.36 -4.22
N ALA A 90 -4.65 26.18 -2.98
CA ALA A 90 -5.49 26.58 -1.84
C ALA A 90 -5.92 28.04 -1.96
N GLY A 91 -7.21 28.34 -1.74
CA GLY A 91 -7.81 29.66 -1.90
C GLY A 91 -8.22 30.01 -3.34
N GLN A 92 -7.85 29.23 -4.35
CA GLN A 92 -8.28 29.47 -5.73
C GLN A 92 -9.78 29.32 -5.88
N LEU A 93 -10.44 30.29 -6.56
CA LEU A 93 -11.86 30.24 -6.85
C LEU A 93 -12.17 29.08 -7.80
N LEU A 94 -13.15 28.27 -7.44
CA LEU A 94 -13.59 27.09 -8.20
C LEU A 94 -14.99 27.27 -8.80
N TYR A 95 -15.92 27.70 -7.96
CA TYR A 95 -17.31 27.96 -8.38
C TYR A 95 -17.77 29.31 -7.85
N GLN A 96 -18.66 29.93 -8.62
CA GLN A 96 -19.39 31.12 -8.20
C GLN A 96 -20.86 30.75 -8.07
N ILE A 97 -21.38 30.76 -6.87
CA ILE A 97 -22.82 30.72 -6.57
C ILE A 97 -23.34 32.14 -6.75
N ASP A 98 -24.60 32.30 -7.17
CA ASP A 98 -25.21 33.61 -7.36
C ASP A 98 -25.03 34.50 -6.11
N PRO A 99 -24.21 35.57 -6.19
CA PRO A 99 -23.93 36.42 -5.04
C PRO A 99 -25.02 37.47 -4.82
N ALA A 100 -25.92 37.71 -5.77
CA ALA A 100 -26.84 38.83 -5.71
C ALA A 100 -27.79 38.80 -4.48
N PRO A 101 -28.39 37.67 -4.07
CA PRO A 101 -29.21 37.64 -2.85
C PRO A 101 -28.38 37.92 -1.57
N PHE A 102 -27.16 37.43 -1.50
CA PHE A 102 -26.26 37.60 -0.35
C PHE A 102 -25.73 39.05 -0.29
N GLN A 103 -25.43 39.65 -1.43
CA GLN A 103 -25.03 41.06 -1.51
C GLN A 103 -26.18 41.97 -1.06
N ALA A 104 -27.40 41.71 -1.47
CA ALA A 104 -28.57 42.45 -1.04
C ALA A 104 -28.80 42.32 0.50
N ALA A 105 -28.60 41.12 1.04
CA ALA A 105 -28.70 40.88 2.48
C ALA A 105 -27.58 41.64 3.26
N ALA A 106 -26.34 41.63 2.77
CA ALA A 106 -25.24 42.37 3.37
C ALA A 106 -25.49 43.89 3.35
N ASN A 107 -25.94 44.44 2.21
CA ASN A 107 -26.29 45.86 2.09
C ASN A 107 -27.45 46.26 3.03
N SER A 108 -28.45 45.39 3.19
CA SER A 108 -29.53 45.62 4.15
C SER A 108 -29.03 45.62 5.61
N ALA A 109 -28.19 44.69 5.98
CA ALA A 109 -27.59 44.63 7.31
C ALA A 109 -26.69 45.85 7.58
N GLU A 110 -25.97 46.34 6.60
CA GLU A 110 -25.14 47.55 6.69
C GLU A 110 -26.00 48.80 6.94
N ALA A 111 -27.15 48.91 6.30
CA ALA A 111 -28.10 49.98 6.58
C ALA A 111 -28.65 49.94 8.02
N VAL A 112 -28.86 48.72 8.56
CA VAL A 112 -29.26 48.55 9.99
C VAL A 112 -28.17 49.02 10.93
N VAL A 113 -26.90 48.73 10.66
CA VAL A 113 -25.75 49.22 11.46
C VAL A 113 -25.70 50.76 11.43
N ALA A 114 -25.81 51.35 10.23
CA ALA A 114 -25.81 52.84 10.12
C ALA A 114 -26.92 53.49 10.91
N ARG A 115 -28.12 52.90 10.91
CA ARG A 115 -29.23 53.38 11.74
C ARG A 115 -28.95 53.25 13.25
N ALA A 116 -28.42 52.11 13.71
CA ALA A 116 -28.06 51.89 15.11
C ALA A 116 -26.96 52.85 15.57
N GLU A 117 -25.96 53.10 14.75
CA GLU A 117 -24.89 54.08 15.04
C GLU A 117 -25.42 55.52 15.11
N ALA A 118 -26.36 55.87 14.24
CA ALA A 118 -27.01 57.19 14.36
C ALA A 118 -27.81 57.36 15.63
N ASN A 119 -28.54 56.28 16.09
CA ASN A 119 -29.27 56.30 17.33
C ASN A 119 -28.31 56.41 18.53
N LEU A 120 -27.20 55.66 18.52
CA LEU A 120 -26.16 55.78 19.55
C LEU A 120 -25.57 57.20 19.60
N GLY A 121 -25.29 57.77 18.43
CA GLY A 121 -24.81 59.18 18.29
C GLY A 121 -25.79 60.18 18.94
N LEU A 122 -27.11 60.00 18.69
CA LEU A 122 -28.15 60.79 19.31
C LEU A 122 -28.17 60.63 20.85
N ALA A 123 -28.13 59.37 21.34
CA ALA A 123 -28.10 59.07 22.80
C ALA A 123 -26.85 59.66 23.46
N ASN A 124 -25.70 59.52 22.85
CA ASN A 124 -24.45 60.14 23.35
C ASN A 124 -24.55 61.67 23.43
N THR A 125 -25.07 62.29 22.38
CA THR A 125 -25.25 63.75 22.33
C THR A 125 -26.18 64.22 23.45
N LYS A 126 -27.31 63.52 23.67
CA LYS A 126 -28.23 63.81 24.79
C LYS A 126 -27.53 63.62 26.12
N LEU A 127 -26.91 62.50 26.38
CA LEU A 127 -26.20 62.20 27.64
C LEU A 127 -25.12 63.23 27.93
N ASN A 128 -24.32 63.62 26.96
CA ASN A 128 -23.29 64.66 27.15
C ASN A 128 -23.87 66.02 27.49
N ARG A 129 -24.96 66.38 26.86
CA ARG A 129 -25.66 67.64 27.20
C ARG A 129 -26.20 67.63 28.62
N TYR A 130 -26.81 66.54 29.02
CA TYR A 130 -27.44 66.41 30.34
C TYR A 130 -26.43 66.20 31.50
N ARG A 131 -25.23 65.74 31.19
CA ARG A 131 -24.12 65.62 32.16
C ARG A 131 -23.84 66.96 32.87
N VAL A 132 -23.77 68.02 32.10
CA VAL A 132 -23.55 69.35 32.65
C VAL A 132 -24.72 69.83 33.49
N LEU A 133 -25.96 69.46 33.14
CA LEU A 133 -27.18 69.86 33.87
C LEU A 133 -27.35 69.12 35.19
N VAL A 134 -26.91 67.85 35.28
CA VAL A 134 -26.96 67.12 36.55
C VAL A 134 -25.94 67.64 37.56
N GLU A 135 -24.76 68.07 37.07
CA GLU A 135 -23.75 68.71 37.93
C GLU A 135 -24.22 70.02 38.57
N SER A 136 -25.10 70.82 37.87
CA SER A 136 -25.72 72.03 38.35
C SER A 136 -27.04 71.77 39.08
N ASN A 137 -27.43 70.48 39.36
CA ASN A 137 -28.71 70.10 39.94
C ASN A 137 -29.96 70.64 39.19
N ALA A 138 -29.82 70.87 37.87
CA ALA A 138 -30.91 71.30 37.01
C ALA A 138 -31.85 70.20 36.54
N ILE A 139 -31.44 68.96 36.76
CA ILE A 139 -32.23 67.71 36.43
C ILE A 139 -32.12 66.73 37.61
N SER A 140 -33.02 65.73 37.62
CA SER A 140 -33.00 64.70 38.65
C SER A 140 -31.92 63.64 38.29
N LYS A 141 -31.33 62.98 39.27
CA LYS A 141 -30.42 61.87 39.11
C LYS A 141 -31.08 60.74 38.37
N GLN A 142 -32.34 60.44 38.60
CA GLN A 142 -33.11 59.40 37.92
C GLN A 142 -33.15 59.63 36.39
N GLU A 143 -33.43 60.88 35.98
CA GLU A 143 -33.48 61.22 34.53
C GLU A 143 -32.10 61.06 33.87
N PHE A 144 -31.03 61.41 34.61
CA PHE A 144 -29.67 61.14 34.08
C PHE A 144 -29.35 59.63 33.98
N ASP A 145 -29.75 58.81 34.97
CA ASP A 145 -29.58 57.38 35.00
C ASP A 145 -30.38 56.70 33.86
N ASP A 146 -31.59 57.21 33.56
CA ASP A 146 -32.40 56.75 32.42
C ASP A 146 -31.72 57.06 31.09
N LEU A 147 -31.12 58.23 30.91
CA LEU A 147 -30.36 58.58 29.72
C LEU A 147 -29.08 57.73 29.56
N GLN A 148 -28.42 57.45 30.67
CA GLN A 148 -27.26 56.55 30.66
C GLN A 148 -27.65 55.13 30.27
N SER A 149 -28.78 54.65 30.77
CA SER A 149 -29.33 53.34 30.40
C SER A 149 -29.72 53.28 28.94
N ALA A 150 -30.40 54.34 28.44
CA ALA A 150 -30.72 54.45 27.00
C ALA A 150 -29.46 54.44 26.08
N GLN A 151 -28.41 55.13 26.54
CA GLN A 151 -27.13 55.11 25.79
C GLN A 151 -26.51 53.71 25.76
N LYS A 152 -26.54 53.00 26.91
CA LYS A 152 -26.03 51.61 26.99
C LYS A 152 -26.83 50.67 26.08
N LEU A 153 -28.17 50.80 26.05
CA LEU A 153 -29.02 50.05 25.16
C LEU A 153 -28.69 50.33 23.69
N ALA A 154 -28.60 51.61 23.31
CA ALA A 154 -28.24 51.98 21.94
C ALA A 154 -26.82 51.46 21.56
N ALA A 155 -25.88 51.41 22.50
CA ALA A 155 -24.55 50.80 22.28
C ALA A 155 -24.66 49.28 22.05
N ALA A 156 -25.51 48.58 22.81
CA ALA A 156 -25.76 47.15 22.62
C ALA A 156 -26.43 46.86 21.28
N ASP A 157 -27.33 47.75 20.81
CA ASP A 157 -27.99 47.62 19.49
C ASP A 157 -26.95 47.73 18.36
N VAL A 158 -25.96 48.59 18.46
CA VAL A 158 -24.86 48.69 17.47
C VAL A 158 -24.07 47.39 17.42
N VAL A 159 -23.74 46.80 18.58
CA VAL A 159 -23.01 45.51 18.63
C VAL A 159 -23.83 44.40 17.98
N SER A 160 -25.13 44.33 18.28
CA SER A 160 -26.05 43.34 17.67
C SER A 160 -26.16 43.51 16.15
N ALA A 161 -26.31 44.76 15.67
CA ALA A 161 -26.40 45.05 14.24
C ALA A 161 -25.11 44.70 13.51
N ARG A 162 -23.95 44.97 14.07
CA ARG A 162 -22.63 44.60 13.52
C ARG A 162 -22.48 43.08 13.43
N ALA A 163 -22.87 42.34 14.45
CA ALA A 163 -22.85 40.87 14.41
C ALA A 163 -23.73 40.31 13.28
N ALA A 164 -24.91 40.90 13.07
CA ALA A 164 -25.79 40.53 11.93
C ALA A 164 -25.16 40.84 10.58
N LEU A 165 -24.49 41.97 10.44
CA LEU A 165 -23.72 42.32 9.21
C LEU A 165 -22.59 41.34 8.97
N ASP A 166 -21.85 40.95 9.99
CA ASP A 166 -20.75 39.98 9.86
C ASP A 166 -21.25 38.62 9.35
N VAL A 167 -22.40 38.14 9.84
CA VAL A 167 -23.06 36.91 9.33
C VAL A 167 -23.45 37.06 7.86
N ALA A 168 -24.02 38.21 7.46
CA ALA A 168 -24.39 38.46 6.06
C ALA A 168 -23.16 38.50 5.13
N LYS A 169 -22.08 39.15 5.56
CA LYS A 169 -20.81 39.18 4.82
C LYS A 169 -20.18 37.79 4.72
N LEU A 170 -20.25 36.99 5.78
CA LEU A 170 -19.75 35.61 5.79
C LEU A 170 -20.52 34.74 4.76
N ASN A 171 -21.84 34.84 4.71
CA ASN A 171 -22.65 34.13 3.72
C ASN A 171 -22.33 34.58 2.29
N LEU A 172 -22.11 35.88 2.08
CA LEU A 172 -21.64 36.40 0.78
C LEU A 172 -20.28 35.80 0.39
N SER A 173 -19.36 35.69 1.32
CA SER A 173 -18.05 35.07 1.08
C SER A 173 -18.17 33.60 0.68
N TYR A 174 -19.15 32.87 1.23
CA TYR A 174 -19.39 31.46 0.90
C TYR A 174 -20.00 31.25 -0.50
N ALA A 175 -20.55 32.30 -1.12
CA ALA A 175 -21.00 32.28 -2.51
C ALA A 175 -19.81 32.12 -3.48
N ALA A 176 -18.61 32.53 -3.07
CA ALA A 176 -17.36 32.27 -3.78
C ALA A 176 -16.70 31.00 -3.22
N VAL A 177 -16.96 29.87 -3.87
CA VAL A 177 -16.40 28.57 -3.42
C VAL A 177 -14.97 28.41 -3.85
N SER A 178 -14.05 28.37 -2.90
CA SER A 178 -12.60 28.24 -3.13
C SER A 178 -12.07 26.87 -2.72
N ALA A 179 -10.90 26.50 -3.25
CA ALA A 179 -10.18 25.28 -2.94
C ALA A 179 -9.66 25.31 -1.49
N PRO A 180 -10.01 24.31 -0.65
CA PRO A 180 -9.53 24.24 0.73
C PRO A 180 -8.07 23.80 0.85
N ILE A 181 -7.58 23.05 -0.14
CA ILE A 181 -6.20 22.55 -0.25
C ILE A 181 -5.68 22.74 -1.67
N SER A 182 -4.35 22.75 -1.82
CA SER A 182 -3.71 22.59 -3.11
C SER A 182 -3.66 21.12 -3.52
N GLY A 183 -3.83 20.84 -4.82
CA GLY A 183 -3.82 19.48 -5.36
C GLY A 183 -4.50 19.41 -6.72
N ARG A 184 -4.71 18.21 -7.22
CA ARG A 184 -5.44 17.96 -8.45
C ARG A 184 -6.93 17.88 -8.19
N ILE A 185 -7.69 18.72 -8.91
CA ILE A 185 -9.16 18.69 -8.85
C ILE A 185 -9.69 17.62 -9.81
N GLY A 186 -10.65 16.84 -9.36
CA GLY A 186 -11.34 15.86 -10.18
C GLY A 186 -12.37 16.48 -11.13
N ARG A 187 -13.32 15.66 -11.57
CA ARG A 187 -14.46 16.11 -12.36
C ARG A 187 -15.40 17.00 -11.53
N ALA A 188 -16.11 17.89 -12.17
CA ALA A 188 -17.23 18.61 -11.60
C ALA A 188 -18.40 17.62 -11.35
N LEU A 189 -18.99 17.66 -10.18
CA LEU A 189 -20.15 16.83 -9.83
C LEU A 189 -21.46 17.56 -10.08
N VAL A 190 -21.38 18.88 -10.29
CA VAL A 190 -22.52 19.76 -10.60
C VAL A 190 -22.14 20.68 -11.75
N THR A 191 -23.15 21.07 -12.53
CA THR A 191 -23.02 21.97 -13.67
C THR A 191 -23.54 23.36 -13.36
N GLU A 192 -23.20 24.33 -14.20
CA GLU A 192 -23.76 25.68 -14.16
C GLU A 192 -25.26 25.62 -14.31
N GLY A 193 -25.99 26.46 -13.59
CA GLY A 193 -27.45 26.45 -13.49
C GLY A 193 -28.01 25.49 -12.42
N ALA A 194 -27.22 24.62 -11.84
CA ALA A 194 -27.65 23.73 -10.78
C ALA A 194 -27.89 24.48 -9.46
N LEU A 195 -28.97 24.10 -8.77
CA LEU A 195 -29.28 24.56 -7.42
C LEU A 195 -28.50 23.68 -6.42
N VAL A 196 -27.73 24.29 -5.54
CA VAL A 196 -26.88 23.61 -4.55
C VAL A 196 -27.18 24.09 -3.12
N GLY A 197 -26.77 23.34 -2.13
CA GLY A 197 -26.83 23.73 -0.72
C GLY A 197 -28.23 23.68 -0.10
N GLN A 198 -29.19 23.01 -0.73
CA GLN A 198 -30.52 22.74 -0.12
C GLN A 198 -30.46 21.35 0.59
N GLY A 199 -30.83 21.34 1.88
CA GLY A 199 -30.76 20.13 2.69
C GLY A 199 -29.33 19.78 3.07
N ASP A 200 -28.77 18.71 2.49
CA ASP A 200 -27.37 18.33 2.71
C ASP A 200 -26.41 19.19 1.89
N ALA A 201 -25.22 19.42 2.44
CA ALA A 201 -24.16 20.17 1.76
C ALA A 201 -23.75 19.46 0.46
N THR A 202 -24.23 19.97 -0.68
CA THR A 202 -23.98 19.38 -2.01
C THR A 202 -22.50 19.34 -2.31
N GLN A 203 -21.98 18.15 -2.67
CA GLN A 203 -20.61 17.97 -3.11
C GLN A 203 -20.45 18.51 -4.54
N LEU A 204 -19.48 19.39 -4.73
CA LEU A 204 -19.22 20.08 -5.99
C LEU A 204 -18.05 19.47 -6.76
N ALA A 205 -16.97 19.14 -6.06
CA ALA A 205 -15.78 18.54 -6.62
C ALA A 205 -14.96 17.84 -5.52
N LEU A 206 -13.97 17.06 -5.93
CA LEU A 206 -12.99 16.42 -5.06
C LEU A 206 -11.59 16.93 -5.42
N ILE A 207 -10.81 17.35 -4.44
CA ILE A 207 -9.41 17.74 -4.63
C ILE A 207 -8.54 16.72 -3.90
N GLN A 208 -7.51 16.22 -4.58
CA GLN A 208 -6.56 15.25 -4.05
C GLN A 208 -5.14 15.78 -4.16
N GLN A 209 -4.40 15.72 -3.08
CA GLN A 209 -2.98 16.04 -3.08
C GLN A 209 -2.20 14.79 -3.49
N LEU A 210 -1.56 14.84 -4.67
CA LEU A 210 -0.87 13.72 -5.28
C LEU A 210 0.63 13.67 -4.98
N ASP A 211 1.20 14.71 -4.43
CA ASP A 211 2.62 14.75 -4.02
C ASP A 211 2.74 15.34 -2.60
N PRO A 212 3.33 14.59 -1.66
CA PRO A 212 3.69 13.17 -1.75
C PRO A 212 2.47 12.24 -1.78
N MET A 213 2.68 10.95 -2.05
CA MET A 213 1.65 9.89 -1.99
C MET A 213 1.88 8.99 -0.79
N TYR A 214 0.80 8.50 -0.20
CA TYR A 214 0.87 7.44 0.80
C TYR A 214 0.66 6.08 0.17
N VAL A 215 1.30 5.07 0.73
CA VAL A 215 1.01 3.67 0.50
C VAL A 215 0.55 3.07 1.81
N THR A 216 -0.66 2.53 1.79
CA THR A 216 -1.23 1.79 2.92
C THR A 216 -0.94 0.31 2.72
N LEU A 217 -0.16 -0.27 3.63
CA LEU A 217 0.28 -1.66 3.64
C LEU A 217 -0.47 -2.39 4.75
N SER A 218 -0.95 -3.60 4.48
CA SER A 218 -1.57 -4.45 5.50
C SER A 218 -0.67 -5.62 5.81
N GLN A 219 -0.35 -5.83 7.08
CA GLN A 219 0.55 -6.89 7.53
C GLN A 219 0.05 -7.56 8.80
N SER A 220 0.27 -8.88 8.94
CA SER A 220 -0.11 -9.57 10.16
C SER A 220 0.66 -9.03 11.38
N SER A 221 0.02 -9.01 12.55
CA SER A 221 0.64 -8.52 13.80
C SER A 221 1.89 -9.34 14.20
N VAL A 222 1.93 -10.62 13.81
CA VAL A 222 3.10 -11.50 14.07
C VAL A 222 4.29 -11.10 13.20
N GLU A 223 4.04 -10.84 11.92
CA GLU A 223 5.07 -10.46 10.95
C GLU A 223 5.61 -9.05 11.25
N LEU A 224 4.73 -8.12 11.63
CA LEU A 224 5.14 -6.79 12.06
C LEU A 224 6.09 -6.85 13.27
N ARG A 225 5.81 -7.70 14.26
CA ARG A 225 6.72 -7.86 15.41
C ARG A 225 8.08 -8.42 15.00
N ARG A 226 8.11 -9.39 14.07
CA ARG A 226 9.37 -9.90 13.51
C ARG A 226 10.15 -8.81 12.78
N LEU A 227 9.44 -8.01 11.98
CA LEU A 227 10.03 -6.88 11.27
C LEU A 227 10.63 -5.86 12.23
N GLN A 228 9.90 -5.46 13.27
CA GLN A 228 10.38 -4.54 14.30
C GLN A 228 11.60 -5.09 15.03
N GLN A 229 11.63 -6.37 15.38
CA GLN A 229 12.79 -7.02 15.99
C GLN A 229 14.01 -7.00 15.07
N THR A 230 13.83 -7.31 13.79
CA THR A 230 14.90 -7.29 12.79
C THR A 230 15.45 -5.88 12.58
N LEU A 231 14.58 -4.89 12.46
CA LEU A 231 14.98 -3.48 12.30
C LEU A 231 15.69 -2.92 13.56
N SER A 232 15.27 -3.32 14.75
CA SER A 232 15.90 -2.90 16.00
C SER A 232 17.29 -3.54 16.21
N GLN A 233 17.50 -4.76 15.73
CA GLN A 233 18.80 -5.47 15.80
C GLN A 233 19.78 -4.97 14.73
N SER A 234 19.30 -4.57 13.57
CA SER A 234 20.14 -4.17 12.44
C SER A 234 20.77 -2.79 12.60
N ASN A 235 20.25 -1.94 13.49
CA ASN A 235 20.74 -0.57 13.61
C ASN A 235 20.41 0.07 14.95
N ASN A 236 21.41 0.69 15.56
CA ASN A 236 21.31 1.61 16.70
C ASN A 236 20.30 2.77 16.52
N GLY A 237 19.10 2.49 16.04
CA GLY A 237 17.98 3.45 15.94
C GLY A 237 18.07 4.53 14.88
N LYS A 238 19.01 4.47 13.91
CA LYS A 238 19.27 5.58 12.96
C LYS A 238 19.11 5.29 11.48
N VAL A 239 18.81 4.08 11.02
CA VAL A 239 18.60 3.86 9.59
C VAL A 239 17.11 3.90 9.28
N LYS A 240 16.67 4.96 8.60
CA LYS A 240 15.38 4.99 7.91
C LYS A 240 15.40 3.87 6.87
N ALA A 241 14.61 2.83 7.08
CA ALA A 241 14.49 1.74 6.12
C ALA A 241 14.12 2.32 4.76
N LYS A 242 14.97 2.11 3.75
CA LYS A 242 14.67 2.51 2.38
C LYS A 242 13.62 1.58 1.84
N LEU A 243 12.51 2.16 1.38
CA LEU A 243 11.43 1.44 0.75
C LEU A 243 11.52 1.67 -0.76
N GLN A 244 11.45 0.59 -1.52
CA GLN A 244 11.31 0.64 -2.96
C GLN A 244 9.87 0.30 -3.33
N LEU A 245 9.30 1.05 -4.25
CA LEU A 245 7.95 0.80 -4.75
C LEU A 245 8.04 0.03 -6.07
N LEU A 246 7.33 -1.09 -6.15
CA LEU A 246 7.13 -1.82 -7.40
C LEU A 246 5.75 -1.52 -7.92
N LEU A 247 5.69 -1.02 -9.14
CA LEU A 247 4.46 -0.75 -9.87
C LEU A 247 3.81 -2.04 -10.38
N GLU A 248 2.59 -1.96 -10.88
CA GLU A 248 1.84 -3.11 -11.41
C GLU A 248 2.56 -3.82 -12.57
N ASP A 249 3.30 -3.07 -13.38
CA ASP A 249 4.12 -3.60 -14.50
C ASP A 249 5.43 -4.26 -14.03
N GLY A 250 5.67 -4.33 -12.72
CA GLY A 250 6.88 -4.90 -12.13
C GLY A 250 8.11 -3.99 -12.15
N LYS A 251 7.99 -2.77 -12.68
CA LYS A 251 9.09 -1.80 -12.64
C LYS A 251 9.25 -1.20 -11.25
N VAL A 252 10.49 -0.97 -10.88
CA VAL A 252 10.84 -0.25 -9.66
C VAL A 252 10.65 1.24 -9.90
N TYR A 253 9.92 1.90 -9.00
CA TYR A 253 9.76 3.35 -9.03
C TYR A 253 11.05 4.06 -8.61
N ASP A 254 11.42 5.13 -9.34
CA ASP A 254 12.72 5.79 -9.22
C ASP A 254 12.98 6.46 -7.85
N HIS A 255 11.91 6.89 -7.18
CA HIS A 255 12.02 7.60 -5.91
C HIS A 255 11.79 6.66 -4.73
N PRO A 256 12.79 6.51 -3.83
CA PRO A 256 12.61 5.71 -2.62
C PRO A 256 11.63 6.38 -1.65
N GLY A 257 10.84 5.57 -0.99
CA GLY A 257 9.96 6.00 0.08
C GLY A 257 10.53 5.78 1.47
N HIS A 258 9.79 6.26 2.47
CA HIS A 258 10.09 6.03 3.87
C HIS A 258 8.86 5.59 4.65
N LEU A 259 9.12 4.77 5.64
CA LEU A 259 8.10 4.35 6.57
C LEU A 259 7.74 5.53 7.48
N LEU A 260 6.46 5.85 7.58
CA LEU A 260 5.98 6.90 8.47
C LEU A 260 5.68 6.32 9.85
N PHE A 261 4.75 5.38 9.90
CA PHE A 261 4.35 4.72 11.13
C PHE A 261 3.65 3.40 10.84
N SER A 262 3.53 2.55 11.86
CA SER A 262 2.56 1.46 11.88
C SER A 262 1.41 1.85 12.81
N ASP A 263 0.18 1.52 12.44
CA ASP A 263 -0.94 1.72 13.34
C ASP A 263 -0.74 0.94 14.64
N VAL A 264 -1.24 1.48 15.74
CA VAL A 264 -1.18 0.83 17.06
C VAL A 264 -2.29 -0.22 17.19
N THR A 265 -3.32 -0.11 16.36
CA THR A 265 -4.52 -0.95 16.42
C THR A 265 -4.41 -2.11 15.46
N VAL A 266 -4.70 -3.30 15.98
CA VAL A 266 -4.87 -4.52 15.18
C VAL A 266 -6.34 -4.61 14.77
N ASP A 267 -6.63 -4.77 13.50
CA ASP A 267 -7.99 -5.05 13.03
C ASP A 267 -8.45 -6.42 13.57
N PRO A 268 -9.52 -6.47 14.37
CA PRO A 268 -9.92 -7.71 15.03
C PRO A 268 -10.48 -8.76 14.06
N SER A 269 -10.93 -8.36 12.87
CA SER A 269 -11.50 -9.28 11.88
C SER A 269 -10.43 -10.01 11.06
N SER A 270 -9.32 -9.33 10.75
CA SER A 270 -8.24 -9.83 9.91
C SER A 270 -6.95 -10.15 10.67
N GLY A 271 -6.80 -9.67 11.93
CA GLY A 271 -5.57 -9.76 12.71
C GLY A 271 -4.40 -8.96 12.10
N SER A 272 -4.71 -8.05 11.17
CA SER A 272 -3.71 -7.24 10.47
C SER A 272 -3.53 -5.86 11.10
N VAL A 273 -2.34 -5.32 10.89
CA VAL A 273 -1.94 -3.96 11.28
C VAL A 273 -1.68 -3.16 10.01
N THR A 274 -2.17 -1.93 10.00
CA THR A 274 -1.92 -1.01 8.90
C THR A 274 -0.58 -0.31 9.08
N ILE A 275 0.24 -0.37 8.06
CA ILE A 275 1.53 0.33 7.99
C ILE A 275 1.41 1.39 6.91
N ARG A 276 1.86 2.60 7.17
CA ARG A 276 1.86 3.69 6.19
C ARG A 276 3.26 4.10 5.82
N ALA A 277 3.50 4.17 4.51
CA ALA A 277 4.73 4.66 3.92
C ALA A 277 4.43 5.86 3.02
N GLU A 278 5.41 6.74 2.86
CA GLU A 278 5.33 7.94 2.02
C GLU A 278 6.31 7.83 0.87
N PHE A 279 5.83 8.20 -0.32
CA PHE A 279 6.62 8.23 -1.56
C PHE A 279 6.46 9.58 -2.25
N PRO A 280 7.56 10.24 -2.64
CA PRO A 280 7.51 11.44 -3.48
C PRO A 280 6.88 11.12 -4.84
N ASN A 281 6.06 12.03 -5.37
CA ASN A 281 5.40 11.86 -6.66
C ASN A 281 5.46 13.13 -7.54
N PRO A 282 6.65 13.70 -7.78
CA PRO A 282 6.79 15.00 -8.45
C PRO A 282 6.27 15.01 -9.88
N LYS A 283 6.22 13.86 -10.54
CA LYS A 283 5.70 13.73 -11.91
C LYS A 283 4.22 13.29 -11.97
N ASN A 284 3.55 13.18 -10.83
CA ASN A 284 2.16 12.69 -10.72
C ASN A 284 1.89 11.36 -11.45
N ILE A 285 2.89 10.48 -11.49
CA ILE A 285 2.79 9.15 -12.11
C ILE A 285 1.98 8.19 -11.22
N LEU A 286 2.16 8.32 -9.91
CA LEU A 286 1.44 7.52 -8.93
C LEU A 286 0.01 8.05 -8.80
N LEU A 287 -0.97 7.16 -8.98
CA LEU A 287 -2.38 7.50 -8.90
C LEU A 287 -3.04 6.86 -7.67
N PRO A 288 -3.91 7.56 -6.95
CA PRO A 288 -4.64 7.00 -5.82
C PRO A 288 -5.50 5.80 -6.24
N GLY A 289 -5.54 4.78 -5.37
CA GLY A 289 -6.29 3.54 -5.61
C GLY A 289 -5.50 2.44 -6.31
N THR A 290 -4.37 2.76 -6.94
CA THR A 290 -3.52 1.80 -7.63
C THR A 290 -2.91 0.79 -6.65
N TYR A 291 -2.94 -0.50 -7.02
CA TYR A 291 -2.27 -1.56 -6.30
C TYR A 291 -0.76 -1.50 -6.56
N VAL A 292 0.02 -1.65 -5.51
CA VAL A 292 1.49 -1.62 -5.59
C VAL A 292 2.08 -2.63 -4.61
N ARG A 293 3.36 -2.98 -4.82
CA ARG A 293 4.14 -3.74 -3.86
C ARG A 293 5.28 -2.87 -3.33
N VAL A 294 5.44 -2.86 -2.03
CA VAL A 294 6.57 -2.16 -1.39
C VAL A 294 7.61 -3.18 -1.00
N ARG A 295 8.81 -2.99 -1.50
CA ARG A 295 9.98 -3.80 -1.17
C ARG A 295 10.73 -3.13 -0.04
N LEU A 296 10.80 -3.83 1.09
CA LEU A 296 11.53 -3.40 2.28
C LEU A 296 12.83 -4.16 2.40
N GLU A 297 13.95 -3.46 2.36
CA GLU A 297 15.26 -4.03 2.67
C GLU A 297 15.43 -4.12 4.19
N GLN A 298 15.40 -5.33 4.74
CA GLN A 298 15.50 -5.57 6.18
C GLN A 298 16.96 -5.61 6.68
N GLY A 299 17.91 -5.72 5.79
CA GLY A 299 19.35 -5.80 6.08
C GLY A 299 20.06 -6.82 5.22
N VAL A 300 21.36 -6.91 5.40
CA VAL A 300 22.23 -7.88 4.73
C VAL A 300 22.60 -8.95 5.74
N ARG A 301 22.27 -10.20 5.45
CA ARG A 301 22.72 -11.33 6.25
C ARG A 301 24.03 -11.85 5.64
N SER A 302 25.11 -11.78 6.39
CA SER A 302 26.41 -12.33 6.01
C SER A 302 26.55 -13.78 6.47
N GLY A 303 27.33 -14.57 5.75
CA GLY A 303 27.62 -15.96 6.11
C GLY A 303 26.46 -16.93 5.80
N THR A 304 25.56 -16.57 4.89
CA THR A 304 24.53 -17.47 4.37
C THR A 304 24.97 -18.09 3.06
N PHE A 305 24.46 -19.29 2.76
CA PHE A 305 24.77 -19.97 1.49
C PHE A 305 23.52 -19.87 0.59
N THR A 306 23.73 -19.51 -0.68
CA THR A 306 22.67 -19.57 -1.70
C THR A 306 22.81 -20.84 -2.51
N VAL A 307 21.73 -21.61 -2.60
CA VAL A 307 21.72 -22.92 -3.27
C VAL A 307 20.53 -22.97 -4.24
N PRO A 308 20.74 -23.39 -5.51
CA PRO A 308 19.65 -23.55 -6.46
C PRO A 308 18.51 -24.39 -5.90
N GLN A 309 17.25 -24.00 -6.16
CA GLN A 309 16.07 -24.67 -5.59
C GLN A 309 16.04 -26.16 -5.91
N GLN A 310 16.51 -26.54 -7.08
CA GLN A 310 16.58 -27.93 -7.54
C GLN A 310 17.57 -28.81 -6.77
N ALA A 311 18.54 -28.22 -6.04
CA ALA A 311 19.50 -28.96 -5.22
C ALA A 311 18.98 -29.31 -3.82
N VAL A 312 17.87 -28.72 -3.40
CA VAL A 312 17.27 -28.94 -2.08
C VAL A 312 16.12 -29.93 -2.18
N MET A 313 16.25 -31.04 -1.50
CA MET A 313 15.20 -32.06 -1.37
C MET A 313 14.40 -31.81 -0.09
N ARG A 314 13.08 -31.85 -0.21
CA ARG A 314 12.17 -31.78 0.94
C ARG A 314 11.76 -33.19 1.35
N THR A 315 11.92 -33.49 2.63
CA THR A 315 11.50 -34.75 3.27
C THR A 315 10.53 -34.45 4.40
N PRO A 316 9.79 -35.42 4.91
CA PRO A 316 8.93 -35.24 6.08
C PRO A 316 9.66 -34.68 7.30
N ASP A 317 10.96 -35.01 7.44
CA ASP A 317 11.78 -34.60 8.56
C ASP A 317 12.50 -33.22 8.35
N GLY A 318 12.30 -32.58 7.19
CA GLY A 318 12.90 -31.28 6.87
C GLY A 318 13.49 -31.17 5.48
N SER A 319 14.44 -30.27 5.28
CA SER A 319 15.14 -30.07 4.02
C SER A 319 16.53 -30.69 4.08
N LEU A 320 16.98 -31.31 2.99
CA LEU A 320 18.32 -31.86 2.87
C LEU A 320 18.95 -31.55 1.52
N VAL A 321 20.27 -31.52 1.47
CA VAL A 321 21.07 -31.44 0.26
C VAL A 321 22.00 -32.65 0.18
N MET A 322 22.32 -33.09 -1.03
CA MET A 322 23.32 -34.13 -1.26
C MET A 322 24.70 -33.48 -1.46
N THR A 323 25.64 -33.81 -0.60
CA THR A 323 27.03 -33.36 -0.69
C THR A 323 27.93 -34.47 -1.24
N VAL A 324 28.99 -34.11 -1.92
CA VAL A 324 30.02 -35.03 -2.42
C VAL A 324 31.29 -34.76 -1.67
N ASN A 325 31.86 -35.81 -1.06
CA ASN A 325 33.14 -35.72 -0.37
C ASN A 325 34.32 -35.83 -1.36
N ALA A 326 35.55 -35.66 -0.87
CA ALA A 326 36.78 -35.71 -1.68
C ALA A 326 36.95 -37.07 -2.41
N GLU A 327 36.35 -38.13 -1.89
CA GLU A 327 36.39 -39.51 -2.47
C GLU A 327 35.28 -39.74 -3.52
N GLY A 328 34.48 -38.72 -3.86
CA GLY A 328 33.37 -38.82 -4.77
C GLY A 328 32.12 -39.53 -4.21
N LYS A 329 32.02 -39.68 -2.89
CA LYS A 329 30.94 -40.37 -2.21
C LYS A 329 29.80 -39.41 -1.81
N VAL A 330 28.56 -39.77 -2.09
CA VAL A 330 27.38 -38.96 -1.80
C VAL A 330 26.98 -39.10 -0.34
N THR A 331 26.81 -37.95 0.37
CA THR A 331 26.36 -37.91 1.76
C THR A 331 25.16 -36.96 1.88
N PRO A 332 24.02 -37.41 2.41
CA PRO A 332 22.88 -36.54 2.69
C PRO A 332 23.23 -35.64 3.88
N ARG A 333 22.97 -34.34 3.76
CA ARG A 333 23.19 -33.37 4.80
C ARG A 333 21.92 -32.57 5.07
N PRO A 334 21.37 -32.63 6.31
CA PRO A 334 20.22 -31.82 6.69
C PRO A 334 20.59 -30.34 6.70
N VAL A 335 19.72 -29.51 6.16
CA VAL A 335 19.89 -28.07 6.04
C VAL A 335 18.65 -27.33 6.50
N LYS A 336 18.84 -26.11 7.01
CA LYS A 336 17.72 -25.21 7.35
C LYS A 336 17.62 -24.13 6.29
N THR A 337 16.47 -24.09 5.62
CA THR A 337 16.15 -23.07 4.62
C THR A 337 15.38 -21.93 5.27
N ASP A 338 15.82 -20.68 5.07
CA ASP A 338 15.21 -19.47 5.67
C ASP A 338 14.35 -18.66 4.69
N GLY A 339 14.37 -19.01 3.40
CA GLY A 339 13.58 -18.30 2.39
C GLY A 339 14.15 -18.48 0.98
N ALA A 340 13.42 -18.00 -0.02
CA ALA A 340 13.86 -17.96 -1.41
C ALA A 340 14.54 -16.64 -1.74
N TYR A 341 15.59 -16.70 -2.52
CA TYR A 341 16.28 -15.55 -3.11
C TYR A 341 16.39 -15.75 -4.61
N GLY A 342 15.49 -15.16 -5.38
CA GLY A 342 15.35 -15.43 -6.79
C GLY A 342 15.04 -16.91 -7.06
N THR A 343 15.90 -17.59 -7.82
CA THR A 343 15.81 -19.03 -8.11
C THR A 343 16.53 -19.92 -7.11
N ASN A 344 17.07 -19.33 -6.02
CA ASN A 344 17.87 -20.05 -5.02
C ASN A 344 17.14 -20.09 -3.67
N TRP A 345 17.49 -21.05 -2.82
CA TRP A 345 17.18 -21.08 -1.40
C TRP A 345 18.31 -20.46 -0.59
N ILE A 346 17.96 -19.68 0.42
CA ILE A 346 18.91 -19.23 1.46
C ILE A 346 19.02 -20.32 2.51
N ILE A 347 20.22 -20.79 2.76
CA ILE A 347 20.53 -21.80 3.78
C ILE A 347 21.29 -21.14 4.93
N SER A 348 20.69 -21.20 6.12
CA SER A 348 21.27 -20.61 7.32
C SER A 348 22.11 -21.58 8.15
N GLN A 349 21.83 -22.88 8.04
CA GLN A 349 22.54 -23.92 8.83
C GLN A 349 22.67 -25.20 8.02
N GLY A 350 23.73 -25.96 8.28
CA GLY A 350 23.96 -27.29 7.71
C GLY A 350 25.04 -27.35 6.64
N LEU A 351 25.46 -26.24 6.03
CA LEU A 351 26.56 -26.16 5.06
C LEU A 351 27.79 -25.48 5.67
N LYS A 352 28.94 -25.81 5.11
CA LYS A 352 30.24 -25.18 5.39
C LYS A 352 30.82 -24.63 4.09
N GLU A 353 31.68 -23.64 4.21
CA GLU A 353 32.45 -23.11 3.10
C GLU A 353 33.27 -24.21 2.43
N GLY A 354 33.20 -24.29 1.10
CA GLY A 354 33.87 -25.31 0.30
C GLY A 354 33.13 -26.64 0.18
N ASP A 355 31.97 -26.83 0.83
CA ASP A 355 31.14 -28.02 0.60
C ASP A 355 30.71 -28.08 -0.88
N THR A 356 30.81 -29.25 -1.47
CA THR A 356 30.39 -29.51 -2.85
C THR A 356 29.02 -30.14 -2.83
N ILE A 357 27.99 -29.45 -3.36
CA ILE A 357 26.61 -29.93 -3.40
C ILE A 357 26.23 -30.40 -4.79
N ILE A 358 25.34 -31.41 -4.87
CA ILE A 358 24.79 -31.90 -6.13
C ILE A 358 23.60 -31.00 -6.51
N VAL A 359 23.68 -30.41 -7.69
CA VAL A 359 22.61 -29.56 -8.25
C VAL A 359 21.82 -30.32 -9.31
N GLU A 360 22.49 -31.19 -10.07
CA GLU A 360 21.90 -31.94 -11.18
C GLU A 360 22.19 -33.44 -11.07
N GLY A 361 21.22 -34.27 -11.41
CA GLY A 361 21.37 -35.73 -11.31
C GLY A 361 21.03 -36.30 -9.92
N LEU A 362 20.30 -35.59 -9.07
CA LEU A 362 19.88 -36.04 -7.72
C LEU A 362 19.18 -37.39 -7.69
N GLN A 363 18.38 -37.73 -8.72
CA GLN A 363 17.70 -39.02 -8.83
C GLN A 363 18.67 -40.19 -8.94
N LYS A 364 19.90 -39.95 -9.40
CA LYS A 364 20.97 -40.96 -9.57
C LYS A 364 21.89 -41.01 -8.35
N ALA A 365 21.91 -39.98 -7.53
CA ALA A 365 22.78 -39.80 -6.36
C ALA A 365 22.17 -40.41 -5.13
N LYS A 366 22.20 -41.73 -4.98
CA LYS A 366 21.77 -42.43 -3.75
C LYS A 366 22.81 -42.21 -2.63
N PRO A 367 22.39 -42.10 -1.37
CA PRO A 367 23.30 -42.02 -0.24
C PRO A 367 24.32 -43.16 -0.25
N GLY A 368 25.62 -42.85 -0.13
CA GLY A 368 26.71 -43.79 -0.18
C GLY A 368 27.22 -44.21 -1.56
N ALA A 369 26.54 -43.81 -2.64
CA ALA A 369 27.00 -44.08 -4.01
C ALA A 369 28.21 -43.23 -4.36
N THR A 370 29.10 -43.80 -5.20
CA THR A 370 30.22 -43.06 -5.79
C THR A 370 29.78 -42.40 -7.09
N VAL A 371 29.99 -41.09 -7.22
CA VAL A 371 29.59 -40.27 -8.37
C VAL A 371 30.81 -39.59 -8.99
N LYS A 372 30.72 -39.24 -10.28
CA LYS A 372 31.72 -38.42 -10.94
C LYS A 372 31.26 -36.97 -10.97
N PRO A 373 31.86 -36.06 -10.14
CA PRO A 373 31.46 -34.67 -10.10
C PRO A 373 31.85 -33.97 -11.40
N THR A 374 30.90 -33.28 -12.02
CA THR A 374 31.09 -32.36 -13.14
C THR A 374 30.66 -30.97 -12.70
N PRO A 375 31.42 -29.90 -12.99
CA PRO A 375 31.01 -28.55 -12.62
C PRO A 375 29.64 -28.21 -13.22
N TRP A 376 28.69 -27.83 -12.38
CA TRP A 376 27.40 -27.34 -12.81
C TRP A 376 27.55 -25.90 -13.31
N GLN A 377 27.06 -25.62 -14.52
CA GLN A 377 26.94 -24.27 -15.06
C GLN A 377 25.48 -23.88 -15.01
N LYS A 378 25.22 -22.70 -14.43
CA LYS A 378 23.88 -22.16 -14.45
C LYS A 378 23.43 -22.03 -15.92
N PRO A 379 22.29 -22.60 -16.32
CA PRO A 379 21.77 -22.35 -17.65
C PRO A 379 21.63 -20.85 -17.85
N ASP A 380 22.32 -20.26 -18.79
CA ASP A 380 22.09 -18.89 -19.22
C ASP A 380 20.61 -18.77 -19.57
N ALA A 381 19.99 -17.68 -19.06
CA ALA A 381 18.62 -17.38 -19.43
C ALA A 381 18.52 -17.42 -20.97
N ALA A 382 17.76 -18.39 -21.50
CA ALA A 382 17.56 -18.52 -22.94
C ALA A 382 17.19 -17.13 -23.49
N PRO A 383 17.83 -16.66 -24.58
CA PRO A 383 17.44 -15.41 -25.20
C PRO A 383 15.96 -15.52 -25.55
N ALA A 384 15.20 -14.47 -25.18
CA ALA A 384 13.79 -14.38 -25.52
C ALA A 384 13.61 -14.71 -27.02
N PRO A 385 12.60 -15.54 -27.41
CA PRO A 385 12.38 -15.89 -28.80
C PRO A 385 12.27 -14.60 -29.59
N SER A 386 13.21 -14.39 -30.51
CA SER A 386 13.20 -13.27 -31.44
C SER A 386 11.86 -13.30 -32.17
N ALA A 387 11.05 -12.30 -31.96
CA ALA A 387 9.82 -12.10 -32.70
C ALA A 387 10.18 -12.03 -34.19
N THR A 388 9.85 -13.08 -34.92
CA THR A 388 9.94 -13.11 -36.40
C THR A 388 9.06 -11.96 -36.90
N PRO A 389 9.58 -11.03 -37.72
CA PRO A 389 8.74 -9.99 -38.30
C PRO A 389 7.61 -10.62 -39.13
N PRO A 390 6.39 -10.11 -39.08
CA PRO A 390 5.32 -10.62 -39.93
C PRO A 390 5.69 -10.41 -41.39
N ALA A 391 5.51 -11.47 -42.19
CA ALA A 391 5.69 -11.44 -43.64
C ALA A 391 4.81 -10.32 -44.25
N PRO A 392 5.29 -9.58 -45.27
CA PRO A 392 4.49 -8.55 -45.91
C PRO A 392 3.28 -9.18 -46.61
N ASN A 393 2.09 -8.71 -46.25
CA ASN A 393 0.83 -9.06 -46.92
C ASN A 393 0.96 -8.76 -48.43
N ALA A 394 0.85 -9.79 -49.24
CA ALA A 394 0.65 -9.66 -50.69
C ALA A 394 -0.69 -8.94 -50.93
N ALA A 395 -0.63 -7.85 -51.67
CA ALA A 395 -1.80 -7.12 -52.15
C ALA A 395 -2.64 -8.03 -53.05
N PRO A 396 -3.96 -8.01 -53.01
CA PRO A 396 -4.80 -8.64 -54.00
C PRO A 396 -4.80 -7.80 -55.29
N ASN A 397 -4.43 -8.41 -56.39
CA ASN A 397 -4.69 -7.90 -57.74
C ASN A 397 -6.19 -7.95 -58.06
N ALA A 398 -6.65 -6.90 -58.67
CA ALA A 398 -7.77 -6.57 -59.51
C ALA A 398 -8.67 -5.47 -58.96
#